data_a88a99110f0744e7e67d486dee124285
#
_entry.id   a88a99110f0744e7e67d486dee124285
#
_cell.length_a   1.000
_cell.length_b   1.000
_cell.length_c   1.000
_cell.angle_alpha   90.00
_cell.angle_beta   90.00
_cell.angle_gamma   90.00
#
_symmetry.space_group_name_H-M   'P 1'
#
loop_
_entity.id
_entity.type
_entity.pdbx_description
1 polymer ?
#
loop_
_entity_poly.entity_id
_entity_poly.type
_entity_poly.pdbx_seq_one_letter_code
_entity_poly.pdbx_strand_id
1 'polypeptide(L)'
;MKKLLVLLLALTFVMSSCVSKKKYRELEAKYQTSESNYQKFRQNYMTCRAEKDQLAAQLDAARQSNAGLQKALDKCISLNQQGNVNIAKLLDEIRSSNAYIKQLIEENKKKDSLNQVLKEQLTASIKDVDANDEDLDIKVKKGVVFISLSDKMLFKSGSTRINPQADRVLSKIAKILNEHKDYEILIVGNTDNVPIKTACIKDNWDLSALRATAMARRLQTKFGVDPARMTAGGRGEWYPKVPNDTPENRAINRRTEIILMPKLDEFMKLMNQASGGNE
;
A
#
# COMPACT_ATOMS: atom_id res chain seq x y z
N MET A 1 11.45 53.07 50.94
CA MET A 1 10.12 52.42 50.91
C MET A 1 9.56 52.25 49.51
N LYS A 2 9.54 53.29 48.65
CA LYS A 2 8.95 53.20 47.30
C LYS A 2 9.63 52.16 46.37
N LYS A 3 10.96 52.00 46.43
CA LYS A 3 11.71 51.02 45.60
C LYS A 3 11.43 49.57 46.00
N LEU A 4 11.17 49.31 47.28
CA LEU A 4 10.84 47.98 47.82
C LEU A 4 9.42 47.56 47.36
N LEU A 5 8.50 48.50 47.35
CA LEU A 5 7.11 48.28 46.92
C LEU A 5 7.02 47.93 45.44
N VAL A 6 7.80 48.58 44.60
CA VAL A 6 7.87 48.32 43.14
C VAL A 6 8.48 46.94 42.89
N LEU A 7 9.49 46.55 43.68
CA LEU A 7 10.10 45.20 43.54
C LEU A 7 9.13 44.11 43.99
N LEU A 8 8.33 44.34 45.04
CA LEU A 8 7.31 43.37 45.49
C LEU A 8 6.16 43.26 44.46
N LEU A 9 5.73 44.37 43.83
CA LEU A 9 4.73 44.35 42.77
C LEU A 9 5.24 43.64 41.50
N ALA A 10 6.50 43.82 41.13
CA ALA A 10 7.10 43.12 40.01
C ALA A 10 7.21 41.60 40.28
N LEU A 11 7.53 41.19 41.51
CA LEU A 11 7.61 39.80 41.91
C LEU A 11 6.25 39.10 41.86
N THR A 12 5.15 39.79 42.26
CA THR A 12 3.78 39.24 42.19
C THR A 12 3.31 39.09 40.73
N PHE A 13 3.76 39.96 39.82
CA PHE A 13 3.41 39.85 38.38
C PHE A 13 4.11 38.64 37.71
N VAL A 14 5.33 38.31 38.13
CA VAL A 14 6.06 37.14 37.62
C VAL A 14 5.46 35.85 38.12
N MET A 15 4.92 35.83 39.36
CA MET A 15 4.30 34.61 39.94
C MET A 15 2.91 34.30 39.39
N SER A 16 2.19 35.29 38.81
CA SER A 16 0.87 35.07 38.21
C SER A 16 0.92 34.49 36.78
N SER A 17 2.11 34.42 36.20
CA SER A 17 2.31 33.92 34.83
C SER A 17 2.52 32.38 34.77
N CYS A 18 2.57 31.71 35.90
CA CYS A 18 2.74 30.24 35.90
C CYS A 18 1.42 29.54 35.58
N VAL A 19 1.26 29.16 34.34
CA VAL A 19 0.21 28.22 33.95
C VAL A 19 0.36 26.97 34.81
N SER A 20 -0.67 26.60 35.58
CA SER A 20 -0.65 25.40 36.40
C SER A 20 -0.22 24.21 35.58
N LYS A 21 0.71 23.40 36.10
CA LYS A 21 1.21 22.16 35.48
C LYS A 21 0.07 21.23 35.03
N LYS A 22 -1.08 21.33 35.71
CA LYS A 22 -2.31 20.62 35.36
C LYS A 22 -2.92 21.18 34.05
N LYS A 23 -3.02 22.52 33.92
CA LYS A 23 -3.52 23.16 32.69
C LYS A 23 -2.62 22.93 31.48
N TYR A 24 -1.29 22.90 31.71
CA TYR A 24 -0.34 22.60 30.65
C TYR A 24 -0.52 21.16 30.14
N ARG A 25 -0.60 20.17 31.03
CA ARG A 25 -0.87 18.78 30.67
C ARG A 25 -2.22 18.59 29.95
N GLU A 26 -3.25 19.31 30.42
CA GLU A 26 -4.57 19.26 29.80
C GLU A 26 -4.56 19.86 28.40
N LEU A 27 -3.82 20.96 28.21
CA LEU A 27 -3.65 21.59 26.89
C LEU A 27 -2.83 20.71 25.96
N GLU A 28 -1.77 20.09 26.45
CA GLU A 28 -0.93 19.15 25.71
C GLU A 28 -1.72 17.92 25.28
N ALA A 29 -2.57 17.35 26.15
CA ALA A 29 -3.47 16.25 25.79
C ALA A 29 -4.49 16.67 24.72
N LYS A 30 -5.06 17.88 24.84
CA LYS A 30 -5.97 18.46 23.82
C LYS A 30 -5.25 18.68 22.49
N TYR A 31 -4.02 19.18 22.53
CA TYR A 31 -3.20 19.36 21.33
C TYR A 31 -2.91 18.03 20.64
N GLN A 32 -2.48 17.01 21.39
CA GLN A 32 -2.23 15.68 20.84
C GLN A 32 -3.50 15.03 20.26
N THR A 33 -4.65 15.21 20.93
CA THR A 33 -5.94 14.74 20.43
C THR A 33 -6.33 15.47 19.14
N SER A 34 -6.14 16.77 19.09
CA SER A 34 -6.42 17.60 17.90
C SER A 34 -5.51 17.21 16.74
N GLU A 35 -4.23 17.00 17.00
CA GLU A 35 -3.25 16.56 15.98
C GLU A 35 -3.61 15.17 15.44
N SER A 36 -3.96 14.23 16.31
CA SER A 36 -4.43 12.90 15.91
C SER A 36 -5.70 12.99 15.04
N ASN A 37 -6.66 13.83 15.42
CA ASN A 37 -7.88 14.03 14.64
C ASN A 37 -7.59 14.69 13.29
N TYR A 38 -6.66 15.66 13.26
CA TYR A 38 -6.23 16.30 12.02
C TYR A 38 -5.57 15.28 11.07
N GLN A 39 -4.70 14.41 11.59
CA GLN A 39 -4.06 13.36 10.79
C GLN A 39 -5.09 12.36 10.23
N LYS A 40 -6.06 11.93 11.07
CA LYS A 40 -7.18 11.07 10.61
C LYS A 40 -8.02 11.76 9.54
N PHE A 41 -8.37 13.02 9.76
CA PHE A 41 -9.13 13.80 8.78
C PHE A 41 -8.35 13.95 7.46
N ARG A 42 -7.06 14.27 7.55
CA ARG A 42 -6.18 14.39 6.38
C ARG A 42 -6.09 13.07 5.62
N GLN A 43 -5.94 11.95 6.33
CA GLN A 43 -5.89 10.63 5.71
C GLN A 43 -7.21 10.28 5.01
N ASN A 44 -8.35 10.48 5.68
CA ASN A 44 -9.68 10.26 5.10
C ASN A 44 -9.93 11.17 3.90
N TYR A 45 -9.49 12.44 3.99
CA TYR A 45 -9.59 13.38 2.88
C TYR A 45 -8.77 12.93 1.67
N MET A 46 -7.53 12.48 1.88
CA MET A 46 -6.67 11.97 0.81
C MET A 46 -7.23 10.69 0.17
N THR A 47 -7.75 9.77 0.99
CA THR A 47 -8.41 8.55 0.51
C THR A 47 -9.66 8.89 -0.30
N CYS A 48 -10.55 9.74 0.24
CA CYS A 48 -11.76 10.17 -0.45
C CYS A 48 -11.44 10.92 -1.75
N ARG A 49 -10.38 11.74 -1.76
CA ARG A 49 -9.91 12.42 -2.96
C ARG A 49 -9.39 11.44 -4.01
N ALA A 50 -8.58 10.46 -3.60
CA ALA A 50 -8.08 9.41 -4.49
C ALA A 50 -9.23 8.56 -5.07
N GLU A 51 -10.21 8.19 -4.22
CA GLU A 51 -11.42 7.49 -4.66
C GLU A 51 -12.24 8.33 -5.63
N LYS A 52 -12.41 9.63 -5.34
CA LYS A 52 -13.07 10.56 -6.25
C LYS A 52 -12.35 10.66 -7.60
N ASP A 53 -11.02 10.81 -7.58
CA ASP A 53 -10.22 10.92 -8.80
C ASP A 53 -10.25 9.61 -9.59
N GLN A 54 -10.23 8.46 -8.91
CA GLN A 54 -10.40 7.14 -9.53
C GLN A 54 -11.81 6.97 -10.14
N LEU A 55 -12.85 7.36 -9.41
CA LEU A 55 -14.23 7.32 -9.91
C LEU A 55 -14.43 8.29 -11.08
N ALA A 56 -13.82 9.47 -11.04
CA ALA A 56 -13.86 10.42 -12.15
C ALA A 56 -13.20 9.83 -13.41
N ALA A 57 -12.04 9.17 -13.26
CA ALA A 57 -11.37 8.50 -14.37
C ALA A 57 -12.21 7.34 -14.94
N GLN A 58 -12.86 6.55 -14.08
CA GLN A 58 -13.78 5.49 -14.52
C GLN A 58 -15.02 6.05 -15.23
N LEU A 59 -15.56 7.15 -14.72
CA LEU A 59 -16.70 7.83 -15.33
C LEU A 59 -16.34 8.39 -16.71
N ASP A 60 -15.16 9.01 -16.84
CA ASP A 60 -14.70 9.56 -18.10
C ASP A 60 -14.40 8.46 -19.12
N ALA A 61 -13.80 7.34 -18.71
CA ALA A 61 -13.61 6.19 -19.60
C ALA A 61 -14.96 5.59 -20.05
N ALA A 62 -15.93 5.49 -19.14
CA ALA A 62 -17.28 5.03 -19.46
C ALA A 62 -18.01 6.01 -20.42
N ARG A 63 -17.84 7.33 -20.19
CA ARG A 63 -18.40 8.36 -21.10
C ARG A 63 -17.77 8.30 -22.48
N GLN A 64 -16.45 8.12 -22.58
CA GLN A 64 -15.76 7.96 -23.86
C GLN A 64 -16.23 6.71 -24.59
N SER A 65 -16.40 5.60 -23.86
CA SER A 65 -16.95 4.36 -24.42
C SER A 65 -18.39 4.55 -24.94
N ASN A 66 -19.25 5.21 -24.14
CA ASN A 66 -20.61 5.54 -24.54
C ASN A 66 -20.67 6.48 -25.75
N ALA A 67 -19.79 7.50 -25.77
CA ALA A 67 -19.70 8.40 -26.93
C ALA A 67 -19.22 7.66 -28.20
N GLY A 68 -18.30 6.69 -28.03
CA GLY A 68 -17.87 5.79 -29.11
C GLY A 68 -19.00 4.91 -29.65
N LEU A 69 -19.76 4.32 -28.73
CA LEU A 69 -20.95 3.51 -29.08
C LEU A 69 -22.03 4.35 -29.76
N GLN A 70 -22.25 5.57 -29.31
CA GLN A 70 -23.22 6.50 -29.89
C GLN A 70 -22.82 6.91 -31.30
N LYS A 71 -21.53 7.24 -31.52
CA LYS A 71 -20.99 7.50 -32.88
C LYS A 71 -21.09 6.27 -33.79
N ALA A 72 -20.87 5.06 -33.25
CA ALA A 72 -21.04 3.81 -34.01
C ALA A 72 -22.52 3.59 -34.36
N LEU A 73 -23.43 3.90 -33.44
CA LEU A 73 -24.87 3.82 -33.67
C LEU A 73 -25.36 4.83 -34.74
N ASP A 74 -24.93 6.11 -34.64
CA ASP A 74 -25.24 7.16 -35.56
C ASP A 74 -24.72 6.81 -36.99
N LYS A 75 -23.50 6.26 -37.05
CA LYS A 75 -22.94 5.74 -38.30
C LYS A 75 -23.74 4.56 -38.83
N CYS A 76 -24.23 3.69 -37.97
CA CYS A 76 -25.08 2.56 -38.34
C CYS A 76 -26.43 3.05 -38.91
N ILE A 77 -27.02 4.08 -38.27
CA ILE A 77 -28.26 4.71 -38.77
C ILE A 77 -28.04 5.36 -40.13
N SER A 78 -26.96 6.11 -40.29
CA SER A 78 -26.63 6.76 -41.56
C SER A 78 -26.30 5.76 -42.70
N LEU A 79 -25.66 4.64 -42.32
CA LEU A 79 -25.33 3.57 -43.28
C LEU A 79 -26.54 2.70 -43.63
N ASN A 80 -27.50 2.58 -42.74
CA ASN A 80 -28.76 1.90 -43.00
C ASN A 80 -29.63 2.68 -44.03
N GLN A 81 -29.46 4.01 -44.05
CA GLN A 81 -30.07 4.87 -45.11
C GLN A 81 -29.39 4.72 -46.46
N GLN A 82 -28.14 4.24 -46.49
CA GLN A 82 -27.39 3.99 -47.75
C GLN A 82 -27.37 2.53 -48.21
N GLY A 83 -28.17 1.64 -47.59
CA GLY A 83 -28.43 0.26 -48.07
C GLY A 83 -27.29 -0.75 -47.90
N ASN A 84 -27.46 -1.64 -47.00
CA ASN A 84 -27.14 -3.09 -46.98
C ASN A 84 -25.69 -3.64 -46.93
N VAL A 85 -24.61 -2.89 -46.99
CA VAL A 85 -23.28 -3.51 -47.07
C VAL A 85 -22.51 -3.54 -45.74
N ASN A 86 -22.89 -2.75 -44.72
CA ASN A 86 -22.06 -2.56 -43.55
C ASN A 86 -22.55 -3.23 -42.25
N ILE A 87 -23.76 -3.80 -42.22
CA ILE A 87 -24.30 -4.48 -40.98
C ILE A 87 -23.48 -5.72 -40.65
N ALA A 88 -23.02 -6.47 -41.63
CA ALA A 88 -22.19 -7.66 -41.42
C ALA A 88 -20.83 -7.28 -40.75
N LYS A 89 -20.21 -6.19 -41.18
CA LYS A 89 -18.93 -5.72 -40.67
C LYS A 89 -19.04 -5.22 -39.20
N LEU A 90 -20.12 -4.48 -38.90
CA LEU A 90 -20.41 -4.03 -37.53
C LEU A 90 -20.76 -5.18 -36.58
N LEU A 91 -21.48 -6.19 -37.07
CA LEU A 91 -21.76 -7.41 -36.32
C LEU A 91 -20.46 -8.19 -35.99
N ASP A 92 -19.50 -8.22 -36.90
CA ASP A 92 -18.21 -8.84 -36.66
C ASP A 92 -17.34 -8.01 -35.71
N GLU A 93 -17.39 -6.69 -35.78
CA GLU A 93 -16.72 -5.79 -34.79
C GLU A 93 -17.33 -5.95 -33.39
N ILE A 94 -18.66 -6.05 -33.27
CA ILE A 94 -19.36 -6.33 -31.99
C ILE A 94 -19.02 -7.73 -31.49
N ARG A 95 -18.97 -8.75 -32.35
CA ARG A 95 -18.58 -10.10 -31.99
C ARG A 95 -17.15 -10.18 -31.49
N SER A 96 -16.22 -9.51 -32.18
CA SER A 96 -14.82 -9.46 -31.78
C SER A 96 -14.64 -8.69 -30.46
N SER A 97 -15.35 -7.58 -30.27
CA SER A 97 -15.34 -6.82 -29.02
C SER A 97 -15.92 -7.63 -27.85
N ASN A 98 -17.03 -8.35 -28.07
CA ASN A 98 -17.62 -9.22 -27.06
C ASN A 98 -16.73 -10.44 -26.72
N ALA A 99 -16.04 -11.00 -27.72
CA ALA A 99 -15.05 -12.06 -27.49
C ALA A 99 -13.89 -11.55 -26.65
N TYR A 100 -13.40 -10.36 -26.94
CA TYR A 100 -12.36 -9.68 -26.17
C TYR A 100 -12.76 -9.39 -24.72
N ILE A 101 -13.97 -8.87 -24.49
CA ILE A 101 -14.51 -8.65 -23.14
C ILE A 101 -14.60 -9.97 -22.37
N LYS A 102 -15.08 -11.04 -23.00
CA LYS A 102 -15.09 -12.37 -22.37
C LYS A 102 -13.69 -12.84 -21.98
N GLN A 103 -12.70 -12.65 -22.86
CA GLN A 103 -11.32 -13.03 -22.58
C GLN A 103 -10.76 -12.23 -21.39
N LEU A 104 -10.98 -10.91 -21.32
CA LEU A 104 -10.57 -10.09 -20.19
C LEU A 104 -11.21 -10.53 -18.86
N ILE A 105 -12.49 -10.91 -18.89
CA ILE A 105 -13.20 -11.41 -17.72
C ILE A 105 -12.59 -12.74 -17.25
N GLU A 106 -12.31 -13.65 -18.18
CA GLU A 106 -11.70 -14.93 -17.84
C GLU A 106 -10.29 -14.79 -17.29
N GLU A 107 -9.48 -13.88 -17.86
CA GLU A 107 -8.14 -13.60 -17.37
C GLU A 107 -8.13 -12.96 -15.99
N ASN A 108 -9.06 -12.02 -15.72
CA ASN A 108 -9.22 -11.47 -14.39
C ASN A 108 -9.64 -12.54 -13.38
N LYS A 109 -10.56 -13.43 -13.74
CA LYS A 109 -10.94 -14.57 -12.89
C LYS A 109 -9.74 -15.51 -12.63
N LYS A 110 -8.93 -15.78 -13.65
CA LYS A 110 -7.70 -16.59 -13.48
C LYS A 110 -6.71 -15.90 -12.54
N LYS A 111 -6.50 -14.59 -12.66
CA LYS A 111 -5.63 -13.82 -11.75
C LYS A 111 -6.14 -13.85 -10.32
N ASP A 112 -7.45 -13.65 -10.10
CA ASP A 112 -8.05 -13.71 -8.77
C ASP A 112 -7.94 -15.10 -8.16
N SER A 113 -8.18 -16.15 -8.96
CA SER A 113 -8.01 -17.54 -8.55
C SER A 113 -6.54 -17.84 -8.21
N LEU A 114 -5.59 -17.40 -9.03
CA LEU A 114 -4.15 -17.57 -8.78
C LEU A 114 -3.69 -16.88 -7.50
N ASN A 115 -4.15 -15.65 -7.26
CA ASN A 115 -3.86 -14.92 -6.03
C ASN A 115 -4.46 -15.60 -4.79
N GLN A 116 -5.63 -16.22 -4.93
CA GLN A 116 -6.24 -16.99 -3.85
C GLN A 116 -5.44 -18.25 -3.56
N VAL A 117 -5.03 -19.01 -4.59
CA VAL A 117 -4.16 -20.20 -4.46
C VAL A 117 -2.83 -19.79 -3.83
N LEU A 118 -2.22 -18.69 -4.27
CA LEU A 118 -0.98 -18.18 -3.71
C LEU A 118 -1.12 -17.84 -2.22
N LYS A 119 -2.23 -17.22 -1.83
CA LYS A 119 -2.54 -16.97 -0.41
C LYS A 119 -2.66 -18.28 0.38
N GLU A 120 -3.38 -19.26 -0.16
CA GLU A 120 -3.58 -20.55 0.50
C GLU A 120 -2.26 -21.31 0.66
N GLN A 121 -1.42 -21.35 -0.38
CA GLN A 121 -0.09 -21.93 -0.33
C GLN A 121 0.82 -21.24 0.70
N LEU A 122 0.84 -19.90 0.72
CA LEU A 122 1.56 -19.12 1.72
C LEU A 122 1.06 -19.43 3.12
N THR A 123 -0.24 -19.42 3.34
CA THR A 123 -0.84 -19.70 4.65
C THR A 123 -0.55 -21.13 5.10
N ALA A 124 -0.69 -22.11 4.21
CA ALA A 124 -0.40 -23.53 4.50
C ALA A 124 1.09 -23.75 4.82
N SER A 125 1.99 -23.15 4.02
CA SER A 125 3.45 -23.31 4.21
C SER A 125 3.95 -22.70 5.50
N ILE A 126 3.23 -21.73 6.06
CA ILE A 126 3.64 -20.97 7.25
C ILE A 126 2.99 -21.52 8.52
N LYS A 127 1.88 -22.26 8.44
CA LYS A 127 1.19 -22.88 9.59
C LYS A 127 2.08 -23.75 10.49
N ASP A 128 3.12 -24.35 9.94
CA ASP A 128 4.09 -25.19 10.69
C ASP A 128 5.20 -24.35 11.37
N VAL A 129 5.16 -23.04 11.29
CA VAL A 129 6.09 -22.17 12.00
C VAL A 129 5.36 -21.68 13.23
N ASP A 130 6.00 -21.76 14.42
CA ASP A 130 5.54 -21.13 15.68
C ASP A 130 5.55 -19.58 15.59
N ALA A 131 5.03 -19.03 14.49
CA ALA A 131 4.74 -17.62 14.37
C ALA A 131 3.35 -17.41 14.97
N ASN A 132 3.25 -16.62 16.01
CA ASN A 132 1.97 -16.20 16.53
C ASN A 132 1.19 -15.51 15.40
N ASP A 133 -0.12 -15.68 15.36
CA ASP A 133 -1.00 -15.02 14.36
C ASP A 133 -0.84 -13.49 14.32
N GLU A 134 -0.30 -12.90 15.39
CA GLU A 134 0.00 -11.46 15.49
C GLU A 134 1.26 -11.04 14.71
N ASP A 135 2.19 -11.97 14.45
CA ASP A 135 3.49 -11.66 13.82
C ASP A 135 3.46 -11.76 12.30
N LEU A 136 2.45 -12.40 11.73
CA LEU A 136 2.30 -12.63 10.30
C LEU A 136 0.83 -12.55 9.86
N ASP A 137 0.55 -11.69 8.90
CA ASP A 137 -0.78 -11.49 8.33
C ASP A 137 -0.70 -11.54 6.79
N ILE A 138 -1.51 -12.40 6.15
CA ILE A 138 -1.55 -12.55 4.69
C ILE A 138 -2.93 -12.18 4.18
N LYS A 139 -2.99 -11.15 3.33
CA LYS A 139 -4.23 -10.64 2.75
C LYS A 139 -4.13 -10.53 1.24
N VAL A 140 -5.21 -10.87 0.55
CA VAL A 140 -5.41 -10.54 -0.86
C VAL A 140 -6.34 -9.34 -0.95
N LYS A 141 -5.90 -8.30 -1.65
CA LYS A 141 -6.69 -7.09 -1.84
C LYS A 141 -6.45 -6.55 -3.26
N LYS A 142 -7.52 -6.43 -4.04
CA LYS A 142 -7.48 -5.90 -5.41
C LYS A 142 -6.46 -6.61 -6.32
N GLY A 143 -6.40 -7.93 -6.29
CA GLY A 143 -5.48 -8.70 -7.12
C GLY A 143 -4.01 -8.62 -6.69
N VAL A 144 -3.73 -8.16 -5.49
CA VAL A 144 -2.38 -8.02 -4.91
C VAL A 144 -2.32 -8.79 -3.60
N VAL A 145 -1.25 -9.55 -3.39
CA VAL A 145 -1.03 -10.29 -2.14
C VAL A 145 -0.13 -9.47 -1.22
N PHE A 146 -0.60 -9.24 -0.01
CA PHE A 146 0.12 -8.54 1.05
C PHE A 146 0.53 -9.54 2.12
N ILE A 147 1.82 -9.64 2.40
CA ILE A 147 2.40 -10.42 3.49
C ILE A 147 2.97 -9.42 4.48
N SER A 148 2.32 -9.26 5.62
CA SER A 148 2.71 -8.32 6.68
C SER A 148 3.44 -9.09 7.77
N LEU A 149 4.66 -8.69 8.08
CA LEU A 149 5.55 -9.32 9.06
C LEU A 149 5.83 -8.31 10.17
N SER A 150 5.66 -8.71 11.43
CA SER A 150 5.98 -7.84 12.56
C SER A 150 7.47 -7.57 12.66
N ASP A 151 7.82 -6.34 13.01
CA ASP A 151 9.22 -5.97 13.23
C ASP A 151 9.86 -6.72 14.40
N LYS A 152 9.07 -7.09 15.42
CA LYS A 152 9.52 -7.88 16.57
C LYS A 152 10.08 -9.24 16.14
N MET A 153 9.45 -9.87 15.17
CA MET A 153 9.92 -11.13 14.58
C MET A 153 11.17 -10.92 13.72
N LEU A 154 11.21 -9.84 12.94
CA LEU A 154 12.23 -9.62 11.91
C LEU A 154 13.51 -9.00 12.47
N PHE A 155 13.42 -8.06 13.41
CA PHE A 155 14.53 -7.22 13.85
C PHE A 155 14.58 -7.10 15.39
N LYS A 156 15.78 -6.83 15.91
CA LYS A 156 15.91 -6.30 17.26
C LYS A 156 15.52 -4.82 17.28
N SER A 157 15.06 -4.33 18.43
CA SER A 157 14.66 -2.93 18.62
C SER A 157 15.75 -1.97 18.12
N GLY A 158 15.37 -0.98 17.31
CA GLY A 158 16.29 0.01 16.74
C GLY A 158 17.33 -0.53 15.73
N SER A 159 17.26 -1.82 15.39
CA SER A 159 18.21 -2.48 14.48
C SER A 159 17.62 -2.67 13.09
N THR A 160 18.51 -2.71 12.10
CA THR A 160 18.21 -3.09 10.71
C THR A 160 18.73 -4.50 10.38
N ARG A 161 19.35 -5.17 11.35
CA ARG A 161 19.87 -6.53 11.17
C ARG A 161 18.75 -7.54 11.39
N ILE A 162 18.52 -8.41 10.40
CA ILE A 162 17.49 -9.46 10.47
C ILE A 162 17.87 -10.50 11.53
N ASN A 163 16.89 -10.84 12.35
CA ASN A 163 16.99 -11.89 13.34
C ASN A 163 17.12 -13.26 12.64
N PRO A 164 18.10 -14.11 13.00
CA PRO A 164 18.23 -15.45 12.44
C PRO A 164 16.97 -16.33 12.59
N GLN A 165 16.18 -16.11 13.63
CA GLN A 165 14.91 -16.84 13.82
C GLN A 165 13.86 -16.53 12.75
N ALA A 166 13.89 -15.32 12.16
CA ALA A 166 13.03 -14.95 11.05
C ALA A 166 13.30 -15.78 9.77
N ASP A 167 14.48 -16.36 9.65
CA ASP A 167 14.85 -17.17 8.47
C ASP A 167 13.91 -18.35 8.22
N ARG A 168 13.30 -18.91 9.26
CA ARG A 168 12.31 -19.98 9.11
C ARG A 168 11.10 -19.52 8.30
N VAL A 169 10.55 -18.36 8.61
CA VAL A 169 9.41 -17.75 7.88
C VAL A 169 9.87 -17.29 6.51
N LEU A 170 11.00 -16.58 6.46
CA LEU A 170 11.55 -16.04 5.21
C LEU A 170 11.90 -17.12 4.18
N SER A 171 12.39 -18.28 4.60
CA SER A 171 12.68 -19.38 3.69
C SER A 171 11.43 -19.93 3.01
N LYS A 172 10.32 -20.03 3.76
CA LYS A 172 9.05 -20.51 3.21
C LYS A 172 8.42 -19.51 2.24
N ILE A 173 8.47 -18.22 2.62
CA ILE A 173 8.03 -17.13 1.73
C ILE A 173 8.89 -17.17 0.45
N ALA A 174 10.21 -17.22 0.58
CA ALA A 174 11.13 -17.22 -0.54
C ALA A 174 10.93 -18.42 -1.48
N LYS A 175 10.61 -19.60 -0.94
CA LYS A 175 10.28 -20.77 -1.75
C LYS A 175 9.11 -20.45 -2.69
N ILE A 176 8.03 -19.90 -2.17
CA ILE A 176 6.86 -19.54 -2.96
C ILE A 176 7.17 -18.40 -3.94
N LEU A 177 7.97 -17.39 -3.53
CA LEU A 177 8.42 -16.34 -4.43
C LEU A 177 9.23 -16.87 -5.62
N ASN A 178 10.01 -17.93 -5.41
CA ASN A 178 10.81 -18.57 -6.45
C ASN A 178 9.98 -19.50 -7.35
N GLU A 179 8.89 -20.08 -6.83
CA GLU A 179 7.92 -20.86 -7.61
C GLU A 179 7.05 -19.96 -8.51
N HIS A 180 6.73 -18.74 -8.05
CA HIS A 180 5.88 -17.79 -8.77
C HIS A 180 6.69 -16.61 -9.32
N LYS A 181 7.37 -16.83 -10.46
CA LYS A 181 8.27 -15.82 -11.08
C LYS A 181 7.56 -14.67 -11.76
N ASP A 182 6.26 -14.77 -11.97
CA ASP A 182 5.43 -13.80 -12.70
C ASP A 182 4.98 -12.61 -11.82
N TYR A 183 5.47 -12.56 -10.57
CA TYR A 183 5.18 -11.46 -9.65
C TYR A 183 6.39 -10.56 -9.44
N GLU A 184 6.14 -9.25 -9.46
CA GLU A 184 7.02 -8.24 -8.90
C GLU A 184 6.88 -8.21 -7.37
N ILE A 185 7.97 -7.95 -6.68
CA ILE A 185 8.05 -7.99 -5.22
C ILE A 185 8.39 -6.59 -4.70
N LEU A 186 7.45 -5.93 -4.07
CA LEU A 186 7.69 -4.67 -3.39
C LEU A 186 7.78 -4.91 -1.88
N ILE A 187 8.93 -4.58 -1.29
CA ILE A 187 9.20 -4.71 0.14
C ILE A 187 9.13 -3.33 0.77
N VAL A 188 8.21 -3.14 1.71
CA VAL A 188 7.94 -1.83 2.33
C VAL A 188 8.11 -1.91 3.83
N GLY A 189 9.04 -1.13 4.36
CA GLY A 189 9.19 -0.92 5.79
C GLY A 189 8.24 0.16 6.31
N ASN A 190 7.65 -0.06 7.48
CA ASN A 190 6.82 0.90 8.20
C ASN A 190 7.29 0.96 9.65
N THR A 191 7.21 2.12 10.27
CA THR A 191 7.52 2.34 11.69
C THR A 191 6.29 2.82 12.45
N ASP A 192 6.41 2.90 13.74
CA ASP A 192 5.52 3.72 14.56
C ASP A 192 5.99 5.20 14.54
N ASN A 193 5.33 6.04 15.33
CA ASN A 193 5.64 7.47 15.44
C ASN A 193 6.71 7.80 16.50
N VAL A 194 7.38 6.81 17.07
CA VAL A 194 8.46 7.07 18.03
C VAL A 194 9.70 7.50 17.24
N PRO A 195 10.23 8.70 17.50
CA PRO A 195 11.40 9.18 16.79
C PRO A 195 12.61 8.29 17.07
N ILE A 196 13.40 8.03 16.03
CA ILE A 196 14.70 7.35 16.14
C ILE A 196 15.80 8.23 15.57
N LYS A 197 16.96 8.22 16.24
CA LYS A 197 18.18 8.84 15.74
C LYS A 197 19.37 8.07 16.26
N THR A 198 20.24 7.65 15.33
CA THR A 198 21.52 6.98 15.62
C THR A 198 22.60 7.58 14.72
N ALA A 199 23.84 7.08 14.82
CA ALA A 199 24.93 7.54 13.95
C ALA A 199 24.64 7.31 12.44
N CYS A 200 23.86 6.26 12.10
CA CYS A 200 23.59 5.85 10.72
C CYS A 200 22.11 5.98 10.31
N ILE A 201 21.23 6.37 11.22
CA ILE A 201 19.78 6.48 11.01
C ILE A 201 19.36 7.86 11.49
N LYS A 202 18.87 8.71 10.58
CA LYS A 202 18.46 10.07 10.89
C LYS A 202 17.06 10.12 11.49
N ASP A 203 16.15 9.32 10.95
CA ASP A 203 14.74 9.32 11.27
C ASP A 203 14.06 7.99 10.90
N ASN A 204 12.73 7.96 11.00
CA ASN A 204 11.90 6.81 10.66
C ASN A 204 11.89 6.49 9.15
N TRP A 205 12.19 7.44 8.27
CA TRP A 205 12.37 7.19 6.84
C TRP A 205 13.58 6.30 6.60
N ASP A 206 14.74 6.69 7.16
CA ASP A 206 15.97 5.91 7.05
C ASP A 206 15.78 4.50 7.63
N LEU A 207 15.20 4.40 8.84
CA LEU A 207 14.99 3.11 9.50
C LEU A 207 14.14 2.17 8.65
N SER A 208 13.00 2.65 8.16
CA SER A 208 12.07 1.85 7.37
C SER A 208 12.67 1.41 6.03
N ALA A 209 13.37 2.31 5.33
CA ALA A 209 14.03 2.00 4.06
C ALA A 209 15.18 1.00 4.24
N LEU A 210 16.01 1.18 5.26
CA LEU A 210 17.13 0.28 5.57
C LEU A 210 16.63 -1.11 5.97
N ARG A 211 15.53 -1.23 6.70
CA ARG A 211 14.91 -2.50 7.04
C ARG A 211 14.37 -3.24 5.82
N ALA A 212 13.67 -2.53 4.93
CA ALA A 212 13.21 -3.09 3.67
C ALA A 212 14.38 -3.58 2.80
N THR A 213 15.46 -2.79 2.72
CA THR A 213 16.68 -3.17 1.99
C THR A 213 17.37 -4.38 2.63
N ALA A 214 17.43 -4.46 3.96
CA ALA A 214 18.00 -5.62 4.66
C ALA A 214 17.19 -6.90 4.37
N MET A 215 15.86 -6.79 4.30
CA MET A 215 14.96 -7.86 3.90
C MET A 215 15.25 -8.31 2.46
N ALA A 216 15.30 -7.37 1.50
CA ALA A 216 15.60 -7.69 0.10
C ALA A 216 16.93 -8.42 -0.05
N ARG A 217 17.98 -7.93 0.60
CA ARG A 217 19.30 -8.58 0.63
C ARG A 217 19.25 -9.99 1.22
N ARG A 218 18.47 -10.18 2.29
CA ARG A 218 18.32 -11.50 2.90
C ARG A 218 17.64 -12.49 1.97
N LEU A 219 16.55 -12.07 1.29
CA LEU A 219 15.85 -12.86 0.29
C LEU A 219 16.76 -13.19 -0.89
N GLN A 220 17.55 -12.24 -1.38
CA GLN A 220 18.50 -12.44 -2.46
C GLN A 220 19.63 -13.40 -2.06
N THR A 221 20.39 -13.05 -1.00
CA THR A 221 21.69 -13.69 -0.74
C THR A 221 21.55 -15.05 -0.08
N LYS A 222 20.52 -15.23 0.75
CA LYS A 222 20.31 -16.50 1.48
C LYS A 222 19.31 -17.43 0.80
N PHE A 223 18.29 -16.88 0.17
CA PHE A 223 17.17 -17.66 -0.34
C PHE A 223 17.04 -17.62 -1.87
N GLY A 224 17.94 -16.95 -2.57
CA GLY A 224 18.02 -16.98 -4.03
C GLY A 224 16.86 -16.32 -4.77
N VAL A 225 16.17 -15.38 -4.13
CA VAL A 225 15.12 -14.61 -4.82
C VAL A 225 15.78 -13.63 -5.79
N ASP A 226 15.30 -13.62 -7.04
CA ASP A 226 15.83 -12.77 -8.10
C ASP A 226 15.72 -11.28 -7.74
N PRO A 227 16.85 -10.55 -7.63
CA PRO A 227 16.88 -9.14 -7.28
C PRO A 227 16.23 -8.25 -8.33
N ALA A 228 16.18 -8.66 -9.62
CA ALA A 228 15.54 -7.91 -10.68
C ALA A 228 14.02 -7.72 -10.45
N ARG A 229 13.42 -8.60 -9.64
CA ARG A 229 12.01 -8.57 -9.28
C ARG A 229 11.71 -7.82 -7.99
N MET A 230 12.75 -7.38 -7.27
CA MET A 230 12.59 -6.82 -5.93
C MET A 230 12.80 -5.31 -5.92
N THR A 231 11.84 -4.60 -5.36
CA THR A 231 11.96 -3.18 -5.00
C THR A 231 11.84 -3.05 -3.48
N ALA A 232 12.76 -2.31 -2.86
CA ALA A 232 12.72 -2.02 -1.43
C ALA A 232 12.45 -0.54 -1.19
N GLY A 233 11.51 -0.22 -0.30
CA GLY A 233 11.13 1.15 0.04
C GLY A 233 10.75 1.30 1.51
N GLY A 234 10.81 2.54 2.01
CA GLY A 234 10.38 2.89 3.35
C GLY A 234 9.20 3.86 3.31
N ARG A 235 8.29 3.77 4.28
CA ARG A 235 7.17 4.71 4.47
C ARG A 235 7.29 5.49 5.78
N GLY A 236 8.30 5.21 6.61
CA GLY A 236 8.42 5.80 7.92
C GLY A 236 7.16 5.53 8.77
N GLU A 237 6.73 6.54 9.48
CA GLU A 237 5.54 6.53 10.36
C GLU A 237 4.25 6.96 9.66
N TRP A 238 4.33 7.34 8.37
CA TRP A 238 3.26 8.05 7.65
C TRP A 238 2.15 7.15 7.08
N TYR A 239 2.28 5.84 7.27
CA TYR A 239 1.26 4.88 6.82
C TYR A 239 0.86 3.93 7.96
N PRO A 240 0.31 4.45 9.08
CA PRO A 240 -0.08 3.62 10.20
C PRO A 240 -1.30 2.75 9.83
N LYS A 241 -1.26 1.48 10.26
CA LYS A 241 -2.38 0.54 10.11
C LYS A 241 -3.47 0.79 11.16
N VAL A 242 -3.03 1.24 12.35
CA VAL A 242 -3.86 1.63 13.49
C VAL A 242 -3.30 2.91 14.12
N PRO A 243 -4.07 3.66 14.93
CA PRO A 243 -3.56 4.83 15.64
C PRO A 243 -2.34 4.49 16.50
N ASN A 244 -1.36 5.41 16.60
CA ASN A 244 -0.12 5.22 17.38
C ASN A 244 -0.29 5.58 18.86
N ASP A 245 -1.45 5.37 19.45
CA ASP A 245 -1.85 5.81 20.79
C ASP A 245 -1.38 4.87 21.90
N THR A 246 -1.39 3.55 21.66
CA THR A 246 -0.94 2.55 22.65
C THR A 246 0.35 1.85 22.21
N PRO A 247 1.11 1.24 23.13
CA PRO A 247 2.28 0.42 22.80
C PRO A 247 1.94 -0.74 21.87
N GLU A 248 0.77 -1.37 22.04
CA GLU A 248 0.26 -2.48 21.24
C GLU A 248 -0.02 -2.01 19.81
N ASN A 249 -0.71 -0.89 19.66
CA ASN A 249 -0.99 -0.28 18.36
C ASN A 249 0.30 0.14 17.63
N ARG A 250 1.27 0.70 18.36
CA ARG A 250 2.59 0.99 17.79
C ARG A 250 3.30 -0.28 17.32
N ALA A 251 3.17 -1.38 18.05
CA ALA A 251 3.74 -2.67 17.62
C ALA A 251 3.14 -3.17 16.33
N ILE A 252 1.83 -2.99 16.08
CA ILE A 252 1.15 -3.31 14.81
C ILE A 252 1.66 -2.43 13.67
N ASN A 253 1.98 -1.17 13.94
CA ASN A 253 2.49 -0.25 12.93
C ASN A 253 3.94 -0.54 12.55
N ARG A 254 4.77 -1.05 13.48
CA ARG A 254 6.14 -1.51 13.20
C ARG A 254 6.08 -2.84 12.46
N ARG A 255 6.06 -2.79 11.14
CA ARG A 255 5.94 -3.94 10.26
C ARG A 255 6.72 -3.77 8.96
N THR A 256 7.08 -4.87 8.36
CA THR A 256 7.56 -4.92 6.98
C THR A 256 6.55 -5.68 6.14
N GLU A 257 6.11 -5.08 5.05
CA GLU A 257 5.16 -5.68 4.11
C GLU A 257 5.92 -6.16 2.87
N ILE A 258 5.67 -7.41 2.48
CA ILE A 258 6.06 -7.95 1.18
C ILE A 258 4.80 -7.95 0.33
N ILE A 259 4.81 -7.20 -0.76
CA ILE A 259 3.66 -7.00 -1.64
C ILE A 259 3.97 -7.66 -2.97
N LEU A 260 3.15 -8.65 -3.36
CA LEU A 260 3.29 -9.38 -4.61
C LEU A 260 2.31 -8.82 -5.62
N MET A 261 2.86 -8.21 -6.67
CA MET A 261 2.10 -7.61 -7.76
C MET A 261 2.32 -8.41 -9.04
N PRO A 262 1.26 -8.79 -9.77
CA PRO A 262 1.43 -9.38 -11.10
C PRO A 262 2.22 -8.41 -12.01
N LYS A 263 3.11 -8.96 -12.85
CA LYS A 263 3.86 -8.15 -13.81
C LYS A 263 2.92 -7.41 -14.76
N LEU A 264 3.12 -6.12 -14.90
CA LEU A 264 2.32 -5.26 -15.76
C LEU A 264 2.52 -5.56 -17.24
N ASP A 265 3.66 -6.14 -17.60
CA ASP A 265 4.03 -6.45 -19.00
C ASP A 265 3.05 -7.41 -19.69
N GLU A 266 2.48 -8.37 -18.96
CA GLU A 266 1.43 -9.24 -19.50
C GLU A 266 0.13 -8.49 -19.77
N PHE A 267 -0.24 -7.57 -18.88
CA PHE A 267 -1.39 -6.71 -19.08
C PHE A 267 -1.18 -5.77 -20.28
N MET A 268 0.01 -5.20 -20.41
CA MET A 268 0.36 -4.34 -21.54
C MET A 268 0.45 -5.11 -22.86
N LYS A 269 0.93 -6.37 -22.85
CA LYS A 269 0.90 -7.24 -24.04
C LYS A 269 -0.51 -7.50 -24.52
N LEU A 270 -1.44 -7.77 -23.61
CA LEU A 270 -2.85 -7.97 -23.92
C LEU A 270 -3.50 -6.69 -24.48
N MET A 271 -3.19 -5.54 -23.88
CA MET A 271 -3.66 -4.25 -24.39
C MET A 271 -3.12 -3.95 -25.79
N ASN A 272 -1.85 -4.24 -26.05
CA ASN A 272 -1.22 -4.03 -27.36
C ASN A 272 -1.72 -5.03 -28.41
N GLN A 273 -2.00 -6.27 -28.05
CA GLN A 273 -2.65 -7.24 -28.95
C GLN A 273 -4.08 -6.84 -29.33
N ALA A 274 -4.78 -6.17 -28.41
CA ALA A 274 -6.13 -5.66 -28.66
C ALA A 274 -6.14 -4.38 -29.51
N SER A 275 -5.11 -3.54 -29.41
CA SER A 275 -4.99 -2.31 -30.21
C SER A 275 -4.24 -2.52 -31.53
N GLY A 276 -3.51 -3.63 -31.70
CA GLY A 276 -2.68 -3.94 -32.86
C GLY A 276 -3.36 -4.69 -33.99
N GLY A 277 -4.67 -4.76 -34.00
CA GLY A 277 -5.45 -5.39 -35.08
C GLY A 277 -5.71 -4.51 -36.28
N ASN A 278 -5.00 -3.37 -36.47
CA ASN A 278 -5.09 -2.51 -37.67
C ASN A 278 -3.68 -1.93 -37.98
N GLU A 279 -2.83 -2.72 -38.56
CA GLU A 279 -1.86 -2.29 -39.59
C GLU A 279 -2.12 -3.02 -40.90
#